data_8e89cf665b079367bc14b2c32143d6e0
#
_entry.id   8e89cf665b079367bc14b2c32143d6e0
#
_cell.length_a   1.000
_cell.length_b   1.000
_cell.length_c   1.000
_cell.angle_alpha   90.00
_cell.angle_beta   90.00
_cell.angle_gamma   90.00
#
_symmetry.space_group_name_H-M   'P 1'
#
loop_
_entity.id
_entity.type
_entity.pdbx_description
1 polymer ?
#
loop_
_entity_poly.entity_id
_entity_poly.type
_entity_poly.pdbx_seq_one_letter_code
_entity_poly.pdbx_strand_id
1 'polypeptide(L)'
;MDFNLSLFFLISYYFVCALGGPPGIEINTNDVEETPSTPEEGLSSIDHSAPSSDVAQSKCPKHIDSVVAINDQEWLLFRENKVYKLNNRKFVDSGRPIQQVFPRGPQFVNATVSSGPLTLLFVERTIYGYEYDGVQFTEAQNYPKELHDRVLFYPQGAFPLNNGSVILLSGNVFATYNVNQNAPSFLNDKNRYFPNLPDDVRSGIEKTQGFTDAYYMFDEATVSDYDMNAKQVLQLQNIPDFLKCA
;
A
#
# COMPACT_ATOMS: atom_id res chain seq x y z
N MET A 1 47.21 9.32 -32.95
CA MET A 1 48.00 8.13 -32.65
C MET A 1 47.57 7.68 -31.28
N ASP A 2 46.84 6.61 -31.00
CA ASP A 2 46.38 5.46 -31.77
C ASP A 2 44.96 5.08 -31.37
N PHE A 3 44.21 4.62 -32.35
CA PHE A 3 42.93 3.96 -32.22
C PHE A 3 43.10 2.62 -31.50
N ASN A 4 42.17 2.27 -30.61
CA ASN A 4 41.94 0.86 -30.34
C ASN A 4 40.44 0.57 -30.25
N LEU A 5 40.03 -0.16 -31.24
CA LEU A 5 38.74 -0.73 -31.56
C LEU A 5 38.69 -2.11 -30.90
N SER A 6 37.68 -2.43 -30.12
CA SER A 6 37.35 -3.84 -29.75
C SER A 6 35.89 -3.90 -29.33
N LEU A 7 35.13 -4.36 -30.14
CA LEU A 7 34.61 -5.68 -30.52
C LEU A 7 33.31 -6.03 -29.76
N PHE A 8 32.23 -5.94 -30.51
CA PHE A 8 30.88 -6.43 -30.21
C PHE A 8 30.85 -7.93 -29.94
N PHE A 9 30.15 -8.35 -28.91
CA PHE A 9 29.54 -9.67 -28.85
C PHE A 9 28.04 -9.54 -28.66
N LEU A 10 27.31 -9.71 -29.75
CA LEU A 10 25.90 -10.06 -29.83
C LEU A 10 25.75 -11.54 -29.48
N ILE A 11 25.03 -11.85 -28.41
CA ILE A 11 24.51 -13.18 -28.20
C ILE A 11 22.99 -13.10 -28.26
N SER A 12 22.45 -13.48 -29.42
CA SER A 12 21.04 -13.80 -29.64
C SER A 12 20.74 -15.16 -29.02
N TYR A 13 19.84 -15.17 -28.01
CA TYR A 13 19.18 -16.40 -27.60
C TYR A 13 17.76 -16.43 -28.18
N TYR A 14 17.59 -17.28 -29.19
CA TYR A 14 16.28 -17.73 -29.63
C TYR A 14 15.77 -18.78 -28.65
N PHE A 15 14.65 -18.53 -28.01
CA PHE A 15 13.90 -19.55 -27.29
C PHE A 15 12.68 -19.95 -28.12
N VAL A 16 12.72 -21.20 -28.58
CA VAL A 16 11.62 -21.84 -29.32
C VAL A 16 10.54 -22.27 -28.31
N CYS A 17 9.34 -21.73 -28.45
CA CYS A 17 8.16 -22.22 -27.74
C CYS A 17 7.64 -23.50 -28.39
N ALA A 18 7.70 -24.61 -27.68
CA ALA A 18 6.97 -25.82 -28.00
C ALA A 18 5.56 -25.77 -27.41
N LEU A 19 4.56 -25.94 -28.28
CA LEU A 19 3.15 -26.00 -27.97
C LEU A 19 2.82 -27.38 -27.35
N GLY A 20 2.28 -27.37 -26.14
CA GLY A 20 1.63 -28.52 -25.52
C GLY A 20 0.32 -28.09 -24.89
N GLY A 21 -0.80 -28.37 -25.54
CA GLY A 21 -2.13 -28.11 -25.01
C GLY A 21 -2.56 -29.19 -23.98
N PRO A 22 -3.39 -28.85 -22.99
CA PRO A 22 -3.94 -29.80 -22.04
C PRO A 22 -5.16 -30.56 -22.63
N PRO A 23 -5.41 -31.79 -22.18
CA PRO A 23 -6.50 -32.62 -22.65
C PRO A 23 -7.86 -32.17 -22.10
N GLY A 24 -8.89 -32.36 -22.93
CA GLY A 24 -10.27 -31.99 -22.64
C GLY A 24 -10.89 -32.81 -21.51
N ILE A 25 -11.74 -32.13 -20.76
CA ILE A 25 -12.65 -32.73 -19.78
C ILE A 25 -14.05 -32.74 -20.41
N GLU A 26 -14.61 -33.95 -20.59
CA GLU A 26 -15.95 -34.19 -21.05
C GLU A 26 -16.95 -33.79 -19.95
N ILE A 27 -17.96 -33.02 -20.35
CA ILE A 27 -19.10 -32.66 -19.50
C ILE A 27 -20.18 -33.71 -19.72
N ASN A 28 -20.53 -34.43 -18.68
CA ASN A 28 -21.66 -35.36 -18.69
C ASN A 28 -22.91 -34.65 -18.16
N THR A 29 -23.87 -34.44 -19.06
CA THR A 29 -25.22 -33.96 -18.75
C THR A 29 -26.11 -35.14 -18.43
N ASN A 30 -26.68 -35.18 -17.25
CA ASN A 30 -27.87 -35.98 -16.99
C ASN A 30 -28.90 -35.15 -16.25
N ASP A 31 -30.06 -35.08 -16.91
CA ASP A 31 -31.35 -34.55 -16.50
C ASP A 31 -31.89 -35.19 -15.23
N VAL A 32 -32.58 -34.43 -14.38
CA VAL A 32 -33.73 -34.89 -13.60
C VAL A 32 -34.66 -33.70 -13.29
N GLU A 33 -35.78 -33.72 -13.98
CA GLU A 33 -37.20 -33.53 -13.65
C GLU A 33 -37.66 -32.61 -12.50
N GLU A 34 -38.55 -31.74 -12.92
CA GLU A 34 -39.48 -30.92 -12.15
C GLU A 34 -40.52 -31.72 -11.38
N THR A 35 -40.96 -31.19 -10.21
CA THR A 35 -42.37 -31.18 -9.84
C THR A 35 -42.71 -30.03 -8.90
N PRO A 36 -43.88 -29.38 -9.07
CA PRO A 36 -44.30 -28.21 -8.32
C PRO A 36 -45.23 -28.60 -7.14
N SER A 37 -45.15 -27.88 -6.03
CA SER A 37 -46.23 -27.87 -5.05
C SER A 37 -46.45 -26.45 -4.50
N THR A 38 -47.68 -26.03 -4.65
CA THR A 38 -48.33 -24.78 -4.30
C THR A 38 -48.76 -24.76 -2.82
N PRO A 39 -49.41 -23.71 -2.27
CA PRO A 39 -48.93 -22.95 -1.09
C PRO A 39 -49.81 -23.20 0.15
N GLU A 40 -49.29 -22.90 1.32
CA GLU A 40 -50.15 -22.66 2.50
C GLU A 40 -49.84 -21.29 3.12
N GLU A 41 -50.90 -20.53 3.23
CA GLU A 41 -51.02 -19.28 3.95
C GLU A 41 -50.89 -19.54 5.47
N GLY A 42 -50.02 -18.76 6.10
CA GLY A 42 -49.87 -18.71 7.54
C GLY A 42 -49.68 -17.28 8.03
N LEU A 43 -50.78 -16.65 8.36
CA LEU A 43 -50.86 -15.34 9.02
C LEU A 43 -50.38 -15.47 10.45
N SER A 44 -49.33 -14.77 10.88
CA SER A 44 -49.25 -14.33 12.29
C SER A 44 -48.15 -13.32 12.55
N SER A 45 -48.57 -12.28 13.26
CA SER A 45 -47.86 -11.39 14.18
C SER A 45 -46.77 -10.48 13.64
N ILE A 46 -47.18 -9.23 13.49
CA ILE A 46 -46.34 -8.05 13.43
C ILE A 46 -45.66 -7.89 14.79
N ASP A 47 -44.37 -8.22 14.87
CA ASP A 47 -43.56 -7.91 16.02
C ASP A 47 -42.79 -6.61 15.69
N HIS A 48 -43.21 -5.54 16.37
CA HIS A 48 -42.53 -4.25 16.35
C HIS A 48 -41.26 -4.34 17.18
N SER A 49 -40.21 -4.96 16.64
CA SER A 49 -38.87 -4.82 17.13
C SER A 49 -38.31 -3.51 16.60
N ALA A 50 -37.99 -2.59 17.53
CA ALA A 50 -37.27 -1.36 17.24
C ALA A 50 -36.01 -1.66 16.41
N PRO A 51 -35.58 -0.76 15.51
CA PRO A 51 -34.33 -0.94 14.79
C PRO A 51 -33.19 -0.96 15.80
N SER A 52 -32.64 -2.14 16.06
CA SER A 52 -31.39 -2.27 16.75
C SER A 52 -30.36 -1.51 15.92
N SER A 53 -29.73 -0.53 16.53
CA SER A 53 -28.59 0.19 16.02
C SER A 53 -27.38 -0.76 15.94
N ASP A 54 -27.43 -1.71 15.04
CA ASP A 54 -26.25 -2.40 14.57
C ASP A 54 -25.47 -1.43 13.68
N VAL A 55 -24.80 -0.49 14.33
CA VAL A 55 -23.59 0.12 13.79
C VAL A 55 -22.67 -1.05 13.58
N ALA A 56 -22.59 -1.51 12.33
CA ALA A 56 -21.67 -2.57 11.91
C ALA A 56 -20.28 -2.20 12.46
N GLN A 57 -19.86 -2.87 13.51
CA GLN A 57 -18.49 -2.82 14.01
C GLN A 57 -17.62 -3.20 12.81
N SER A 58 -16.98 -2.21 12.20
CA SER A 58 -16.03 -2.45 11.12
C SER A 58 -14.94 -3.32 11.74
N LYS A 59 -14.92 -4.61 11.36
CA LYS A 59 -13.86 -5.52 11.82
C LYS A 59 -12.54 -4.86 11.47
N CYS A 60 -11.76 -4.57 12.50
CA CYS A 60 -10.41 -4.06 12.34
C CYS A 60 -9.65 -4.88 11.31
N PRO A 61 -8.98 -4.26 10.36
CA PRO A 61 -8.21 -4.98 9.37
C PRO A 61 -7.07 -5.74 10.05
N LYS A 62 -6.91 -7.00 9.71
CA LYS A 62 -5.75 -7.81 10.13
C LYS A 62 -4.54 -7.59 9.23
N HIS A 63 -4.79 -7.12 8.02
CA HIS A 63 -3.78 -6.88 6.99
C HIS A 63 -4.03 -5.52 6.34
N ILE A 64 -2.95 -4.84 6.02
CA ILE A 64 -2.96 -3.55 5.35
C ILE A 64 -1.99 -3.56 4.16
N ASP A 65 -2.21 -2.67 3.21
CA ASP A 65 -1.29 -2.48 2.10
C ASP A 65 -0.32 -1.34 2.37
N SER A 66 -0.79 -0.24 2.95
CA SER A 66 0.06 0.89 3.33
C SER A 66 -0.66 1.85 4.27
N VAL A 67 0.11 2.72 4.93
CA VAL A 67 -0.40 3.81 5.77
C VAL A 67 0.39 5.08 5.49
N VAL A 68 -0.27 6.23 5.42
CA VAL A 68 0.39 7.53 5.29
C VAL A 68 -0.18 8.54 6.27
N ALA A 69 0.67 9.33 6.92
CA ALA A 69 0.25 10.44 7.76
C ALA A 69 -0.08 11.66 6.89
N ILE A 70 -1.22 12.30 7.16
CA ILE A 70 -1.57 13.63 6.64
C ILE A 70 -1.02 14.69 7.62
N ASN A 71 -1.16 14.42 8.91
CA ASN A 71 -0.60 15.19 10.02
C ASN A 71 -0.42 14.27 11.23
N ASP A 72 -0.02 14.81 12.37
CA ASP A 72 0.24 14.03 13.60
C ASP A 72 -0.94 13.19 14.08
N GLN A 73 -2.16 13.61 13.79
CA GLN A 73 -3.38 12.96 14.26
C GLN A 73 -4.15 12.21 13.17
N GLU A 74 -4.07 12.70 11.94
CA GLU A 74 -4.83 12.15 10.82
C GLU A 74 -3.96 11.33 9.90
N TRP A 75 -4.35 10.07 9.70
CA TRP A 75 -3.68 9.14 8.82
C TRP A 75 -4.67 8.54 7.82
N LEU A 76 -4.13 8.06 6.71
CA LEU A 76 -4.87 7.25 5.75
C LEU A 76 -4.30 5.83 5.74
N LEU A 77 -5.16 4.85 5.88
CA LEU A 77 -4.84 3.44 5.78
C LEU A 77 -5.42 2.89 4.49
N PHE A 78 -4.58 2.23 3.71
CA PHE A 78 -4.95 1.61 2.44
C PHE A 78 -5.08 0.10 2.63
N ARG A 79 -6.15 -0.45 2.06
CA ARG A 79 -6.38 -1.88 1.99
C ARG A 79 -7.17 -2.21 0.74
N GLU A 80 -6.59 -3.05 -0.12
CA GLU A 80 -7.17 -3.42 -1.39
C GLU A 80 -7.49 -2.16 -2.23
N ASN A 81 -8.73 -1.96 -2.62
CA ASN A 81 -9.18 -0.79 -3.38
C ASN A 81 -9.78 0.33 -2.52
N LYS A 82 -9.59 0.27 -1.19
CA LYS A 82 -10.17 1.22 -0.24
C LYS A 82 -9.11 1.99 0.54
N VAL A 83 -9.48 3.20 0.90
CA VAL A 83 -8.76 4.03 1.86
C VAL A 83 -9.68 4.38 3.02
N TYR A 84 -9.15 4.27 4.23
CA TYR A 84 -9.82 4.54 5.51
C TYR A 84 -9.14 5.73 6.16
N LYS A 85 -9.93 6.68 6.66
CA LYS A 85 -9.41 7.79 7.44
C LYS A 85 -9.31 7.38 8.90
N LEU A 86 -8.16 7.67 9.51
CA LEU A 86 -7.90 7.48 10.93
C LEU A 86 -7.69 8.84 11.60
N ASN A 87 -8.19 8.98 12.83
CA ASN A 87 -7.87 10.08 13.72
C ASN A 87 -7.43 9.52 15.07
N ASN A 88 -6.23 9.89 15.52
CA ASN A 88 -5.62 9.34 16.73
C ASN A 88 -5.67 7.80 16.79
N ARG A 89 -5.38 7.14 15.66
CA ARG A 89 -5.38 5.67 15.44
C ARG A 89 -6.76 5.02 15.54
N LYS A 90 -7.85 5.79 15.44
CA LYS A 90 -9.22 5.27 15.40
C LYS A 90 -9.82 5.53 14.02
N PHE A 91 -10.57 4.56 13.51
CA PHE A 91 -11.33 4.74 12.28
C PHE A 91 -12.41 5.79 12.46
N VAL A 92 -12.47 6.75 11.53
CA VAL A 92 -13.51 7.79 11.49
C VAL A 92 -14.48 7.62 10.33
N ASP A 93 -14.20 6.66 9.44
CA ASP A 93 -15.09 6.28 8.33
C ASP A 93 -15.10 4.75 8.12
N SER A 94 -15.97 4.28 7.23
CA SER A 94 -16.10 2.86 6.85
C SER A 94 -15.23 2.48 5.65
N GLY A 95 -14.34 3.38 5.21
CA GLY A 95 -13.52 3.22 4.02
C GLY A 95 -14.24 3.59 2.73
N ARG A 96 -13.54 4.30 1.87
CA ARG A 96 -14.00 4.74 0.55
C ARG A 96 -13.10 4.19 -0.53
N PRO A 97 -13.60 3.96 -1.76
CA PRO A 97 -12.72 3.66 -2.90
C PRO A 97 -11.61 4.69 -3.03
N ILE A 98 -10.39 4.24 -3.34
CA ILE A 98 -9.22 5.13 -3.48
C ILE A 98 -9.52 6.25 -4.46
N GLN A 99 -10.14 5.94 -5.61
CA GLN A 99 -10.46 6.91 -6.66
C GLN A 99 -11.53 7.96 -6.28
N GLN A 100 -12.30 7.72 -5.21
CA GLN A 100 -13.21 8.73 -4.66
C GLN A 100 -12.50 9.75 -3.77
N VAL A 101 -11.39 9.36 -3.16
CA VAL A 101 -10.59 10.21 -2.29
C VAL A 101 -9.48 10.90 -3.09
N PHE A 102 -8.90 10.18 -4.04
CA PHE A 102 -7.80 10.63 -4.89
C PHE A 102 -8.29 10.69 -6.36
N PRO A 103 -8.70 11.86 -6.85
CA PRO A 103 -9.21 12.00 -8.21
C PRO A 103 -8.21 11.49 -9.26
N ARG A 104 -8.69 10.66 -10.21
CA ARG A 104 -7.84 9.99 -11.22
C ARG A 104 -6.74 9.09 -10.63
N GLY A 105 -6.86 8.72 -9.36
CA GLY A 105 -5.92 7.87 -8.65
C GLY A 105 -5.99 6.41 -9.08
N PRO A 106 -5.06 5.60 -8.56
CA PRO A 106 -5.01 4.17 -8.86
C PRO A 106 -6.14 3.39 -8.17
N GLN A 107 -6.35 2.15 -8.59
CA GLN A 107 -7.31 1.25 -7.93
C GLN A 107 -6.75 0.61 -6.67
N PHE A 108 -5.43 0.47 -6.57
CA PHE A 108 -4.71 -0.08 -5.43
C PHE A 108 -3.37 0.65 -5.30
N VAL A 109 -2.67 0.43 -4.20
CA VAL A 109 -1.33 1.00 -3.95
C VAL A 109 -0.36 -0.08 -3.50
N ASN A 110 0.91 0.02 -3.92
CA ASN A 110 1.99 -0.81 -3.42
C ASN A 110 2.69 -0.17 -2.21
N ALA A 111 2.83 1.16 -2.23
CA ALA A 111 3.41 1.93 -1.14
C ALA A 111 2.83 3.34 -1.12
N THR A 112 2.84 3.97 0.04
CA THR A 112 2.44 5.37 0.20
C THR A 112 3.39 6.10 1.13
N VAL A 113 3.57 7.41 0.93
CA VAL A 113 4.43 8.23 1.78
C VAL A 113 4.05 9.70 1.68
N SER A 114 4.23 10.45 2.76
CA SER A 114 4.19 11.92 2.73
C SER A 114 5.57 12.49 2.39
N SER A 115 5.61 13.56 1.60
CA SER A 115 6.83 14.30 1.27
C SER A 115 6.51 15.80 1.19
N GLY A 116 6.79 16.53 2.26
CA GLY A 116 6.34 17.91 2.41
C GLY A 116 4.81 18.00 2.31
N PRO A 117 4.23 18.85 1.42
CA PRO A 117 2.77 18.95 1.26
C PRO A 117 2.16 17.79 0.45
N LEU A 118 2.99 16.93 -0.14
CA LEU A 118 2.54 15.88 -1.05
C LEU A 118 2.24 14.58 -0.31
N THR A 119 1.12 13.97 -0.66
CA THR A 119 0.84 12.54 -0.43
C THR A 119 1.14 11.80 -1.72
N LEU A 120 2.09 10.87 -1.67
CA LEU A 120 2.53 10.08 -2.82
C LEU A 120 1.99 8.67 -2.72
N LEU A 121 1.41 8.18 -3.83
CA LEU A 121 0.95 6.81 -4.00
C LEU A 121 1.79 6.15 -5.09
N PHE A 122 2.35 4.99 -4.80
CA PHE A 122 3.18 4.22 -5.74
C PHE A 122 2.41 2.99 -6.21
N VAL A 123 2.35 2.81 -7.52
CA VAL A 123 1.85 1.60 -8.17
C VAL A 123 2.88 1.18 -9.21
N GLU A 124 3.57 0.08 -8.96
CA GLU A 124 4.69 -0.36 -9.77
C GLU A 124 5.73 0.77 -9.96
N ARG A 125 5.85 1.32 -11.17
CA ARG A 125 6.76 2.44 -11.47
C ARG A 125 6.07 3.80 -11.54
N THR A 126 4.76 3.85 -11.37
CA THR A 126 3.99 5.10 -11.45
C THR A 126 3.87 5.74 -10.08
N ILE A 127 4.17 7.02 -10.00
CA ILE A 127 4.02 7.86 -8.81
C ILE A 127 2.83 8.79 -9.04
N TYR A 128 1.81 8.69 -8.21
CA TYR A 128 0.70 9.64 -8.14
C TYR A 128 0.97 10.59 -6.99
N GLY A 129 0.83 11.89 -7.22
CA GLY A 129 1.07 12.92 -6.21
C GLY A 129 -0.18 13.76 -5.98
N TYR A 130 -0.49 14.00 -4.72
CA TYR A 130 -1.66 14.78 -4.31
C TYR A 130 -1.31 15.78 -3.22
N GLU A 131 -1.96 16.95 -3.30
CA GLU A 131 -1.96 17.95 -2.24
C GLU A 131 -3.29 17.89 -1.48
N TYR A 132 -3.23 18.04 -0.16
CA TYR A 132 -4.40 18.07 0.71
C TYR A 132 -4.65 19.51 1.21
N ASP A 133 -5.83 20.06 0.90
CA ASP A 133 -6.20 21.44 1.28
C ASP A 133 -6.89 21.52 2.67
N GLY A 134 -6.98 20.42 3.40
CA GLY A 134 -7.72 20.28 4.65
C GLY A 134 -9.11 19.68 4.47
N VAL A 135 -9.62 19.59 3.24
CA VAL A 135 -10.95 19.07 2.91
C VAL A 135 -10.86 17.93 1.90
N GLN A 136 -10.10 18.10 0.83
CA GLN A 136 -10.00 17.15 -0.27
C GLN A 136 -8.59 17.07 -0.81
N PHE A 137 -8.32 15.97 -1.51
CA PHE A 137 -7.09 15.78 -2.26
C PHE A 137 -7.27 16.28 -3.69
N THR A 138 -6.28 17.03 -4.16
CA THR A 138 -6.18 17.46 -5.56
C THR A 138 -4.89 16.93 -6.15
N GLU A 139 -4.92 16.48 -7.41
CA GLU A 139 -3.73 16.00 -8.09
C GLU A 139 -2.70 17.11 -8.23
N ALA A 140 -1.48 16.84 -7.77
CA ALA A 140 -0.39 17.80 -7.84
C ALA A 140 0.10 18.00 -9.28
N GLN A 141 0.66 19.16 -9.56
CA GLN A 141 1.17 19.49 -10.89
C GLN A 141 2.28 18.50 -11.29
N ASN A 142 2.29 18.07 -12.54
CA ASN A 142 3.23 17.11 -13.14
C ASN A 142 3.13 15.68 -12.56
N TYR A 143 1.99 15.30 -12.00
CA TYR A 143 1.66 13.92 -11.66
C TYR A 143 0.49 13.41 -12.52
N PRO A 144 0.36 12.11 -12.75
CA PRO A 144 1.30 11.06 -12.37
C PRO A 144 2.61 11.15 -13.15
N LYS A 145 3.69 10.64 -12.60
CA LYS A 145 5.00 10.54 -13.26
C LYS A 145 5.62 9.17 -13.06
N GLU A 146 6.57 8.82 -13.92
CA GLU A 146 7.28 7.56 -13.80
C GLU A 146 8.46 7.69 -12.83
N LEU A 147 8.68 6.61 -12.06
CA LEU A 147 9.85 6.46 -11.21
C LEU A 147 11.12 6.44 -12.08
N HIS A 148 12.14 7.16 -11.66
CA HIS A 148 13.40 7.28 -12.39
C HIS A 148 14.03 5.92 -12.69
N ASP A 149 14.59 5.74 -13.91
CA ASP A 149 15.12 4.48 -14.42
C ASP A 149 16.21 3.84 -13.55
N ARG A 150 16.95 4.63 -12.81
CA ARG A 150 17.98 4.14 -11.88
C ARG A 150 17.41 3.37 -10.69
N VAL A 151 16.13 3.48 -10.38
CA VAL A 151 15.45 2.62 -9.40
C VAL A 151 15.00 1.36 -10.14
N LEU A 152 15.73 0.26 -9.94
CA LEU A 152 15.53 -1.00 -10.68
C LEU A 152 14.53 -1.95 -10.01
N PHE A 153 13.75 -1.46 -9.06
CA PHE A 153 12.74 -2.24 -8.36
C PHE A 153 11.40 -1.50 -8.31
N TYR A 154 10.34 -2.24 -8.02
CA TYR A 154 9.02 -1.68 -7.71
C TYR A 154 8.93 -1.42 -6.21
N PRO A 155 8.65 -0.19 -5.76
CA PRO A 155 8.50 0.11 -4.34
C PRO A 155 7.35 -0.71 -3.74
N GLN A 156 7.65 -1.49 -2.72
CA GLN A 156 6.69 -2.24 -1.91
C GLN A 156 6.46 -1.59 -0.55
N GLY A 157 7.33 -0.66 -0.18
CA GLY A 157 7.22 0.12 1.03
C GLY A 157 7.91 1.47 0.88
N ALA A 158 7.49 2.43 1.71
CA ALA A 158 8.11 3.74 1.74
C ALA A 158 7.97 4.42 3.11
N PHE A 159 8.92 5.29 3.45
CA PHE A 159 8.81 6.17 4.60
C PHE A 159 9.51 7.52 4.35
N PRO A 160 9.07 8.62 5.00
CA PRO A 160 9.61 9.94 4.76
C PRO A 160 10.96 10.16 5.44
N LEU A 161 11.72 11.14 4.93
CA LEU A 161 12.87 11.74 5.59
C LEU A 161 12.64 13.24 5.78
N ASN A 162 13.21 13.83 6.84
CA ASN A 162 13.02 15.24 7.19
C ASN A 162 13.52 16.25 6.14
N ASN A 163 14.31 15.83 5.17
CA ASN A 163 14.83 16.67 4.09
C ASN A 163 13.93 16.70 2.84
N GLY A 164 12.72 16.17 2.93
CA GLY A 164 11.78 16.05 1.81
C GLY A 164 12.09 14.91 0.83
N SER A 165 13.15 14.14 1.07
CA SER A 165 13.38 12.88 0.38
C SER A 165 12.56 11.76 1.05
N VAL A 166 12.42 10.66 0.36
CA VAL A 166 11.75 9.46 0.87
C VAL A 166 12.65 8.23 0.71
N ILE A 167 12.48 7.28 1.59
CA ILE A 167 13.06 5.93 1.41
C ILE A 167 12.03 5.09 0.68
N LEU A 168 12.45 4.47 -0.41
CA LEU A 168 11.68 3.46 -1.15
C LEU A 168 12.29 2.10 -0.87
N LEU A 169 11.46 1.11 -0.55
CA LEU A 169 11.87 -0.23 -0.14
C LEU A 169 11.33 -1.29 -1.09
N SER A 170 12.11 -2.34 -1.31
CA SER A 170 11.67 -3.58 -1.93
C SER A 170 12.57 -4.73 -1.46
N GLY A 171 12.03 -5.64 -0.65
CA GLY A 171 12.81 -6.69 -0.03
C GLY A 171 14.01 -6.13 0.74
N ASN A 172 15.22 -6.58 0.38
CA ASN A 172 16.47 -6.16 1.04
C ASN A 172 17.16 -4.96 0.36
N VAL A 173 16.52 -4.28 -0.56
CA VAL A 173 17.08 -3.09 -1.22
C VAL A 173 16.28 -1.84 -0.88
N PHE A 174 16.97 -0.71 -0.83
CA PHE A 174 16.31 0.58 -0.71
C PHE A 174 16.94 1.65 -1.60
N ALA A 175 16.15 2.68 -1.89
CA ALA A 175 16.61 3.90 -2.52
C ALA A 175 16.23 5.10 -1.66
N THR A 176 17.17 6.03 -1.43
CA THR A 176 16.81 7.38 -1.02
C THR A 176 16.43 8.15 -2.27
N TYR A 177 15.21 8.63 -2.32
CA TYR A 177 14.61 9.24 -3.51
C TYR A 177 14.28 10.70 -3.27
N ASN A 178 14.85 11.58 -4.09
CA ASN A 178 14.51 12.99 -4.09
C ASN A 178 13.26 13.19 -4.95
N VAL A 179 12.14 13.50 -4.31
CA VAL A 179 10.82 13.63 -4.95
C VAL A 179 10.78 14.82 -5.92
N ASN A 180 11.42 15.94 -5.56
CA ASN A 180 11.44 17.15 -6.40
C ASN A 180 12.27 16.95 -7.67
N GLN A 181 13.41 16.30 -7.56
CA GLN A 181 14.29 15.99 -8.70
C GLN A 181 13.82 14.77 -9.49
N ASN A 182 12.88 14.01 -8.95
CA ASN A 182 12.44 12.73 -9.49
C ASN A 182 13.61 11.78 -9.75
N ALA A 183 14.52 11.64 -8.80
CA ALA A 183 15.74 10.85 -8.95
C ALA A 183 16.21 10.22 -7.64
N PRO A 184 16.80 9.01 -7.69
CA PRO A 184 17.44 8.44 -6.53
C PRO A 184 18.78 9.14 -6.28
N SER A 185 19.05 9.47 -5.02
CA SER A 185 20.33 9.98 -4.57
C SER A 185 21.26 8.87 -4.05
N PHE A 186 20.66 7.76 -3.59
CA PHE A 186 21.41 6.65 -3.01
C PHE A 186 20.61 5.34 -3.15
N LEU A 187 21.30 4.23 -3.48
CA LEU A 187 20.74 2.87 -3.51
C LEU A 187 21.69 1.94 -2.76
N ASN A 188 21.14 1.11 -1.89
CA ASN A 188 21.96 0.16 -1.12
C ASN A 188 21.11 -0.96 -0.51
N ASP A 189 21.79 -1.83 0.26
CA ASP A 189 21.23 -2.91 1.05
C ASP A 189 20.55 -2.36 2.31
N LYS A 190 19.28 -2.75 2.52
CA LYS A 190 18.45 -2.32 3.66
C LYS A 190 19.08 -2.75 4.99
N ASN A 191 19.51 -4.00 5.12
CA ASN A 191 19.99 -4.53 6.38
C ASN A 191 21.30 -3.88 6.84
N ARG A 192 22.09 -3.35 5.92
CA ARG A 192 23.31 -2.61 6.24
C ARG A 192 23.04 -1.25 6.88
N TYR A 193 21.99 -0.55 6.40
CA TYR A 193 21.69 0.83 6.83
C TYR A 193 20.60 0.91 7.89
N PHE A 194 19.67 -0.02 7.83
CA PHE A 194 18.54 -0.15 8.74
C PHE A 194 18.51 -1.57 9.34
N PRO A 195 19.54 -1.97 10.10
CA PRO A 195 19.56 -3.28 10.72
C PRO A 195 18.36 -3.44 11.66
N ASN A 196 17.81 -4.64 11.72
CA ASN A 196 16.61 -4.99 12.50
C ASN A 196 15.30 -4.30 12.03
N LEU A 197 15.31 -3.55 10.91
CA LEU A 197 14.07 -3.13 10.30
C LEU A 197 13.32 -4.37 9.79
N PRO A 198 12.01 -4.50 10.03
CA PRO A 198 11.22 -5.63 9.52
C PRO A 198 11.42 -5.86 8.03
N ASP A 199 11.34 -7.12 7.59
CA ASP A 199 11.65 -7.47 6.20
C ASP A 199 10.61 -6.93 5.22
N ASP A 200 9.34 -6.93 5.60
CA ASP A 200 8.19 -6.53 4.77
C ASP A 200 7.61 -5.17 5.20
N VAL A 201 8.47 -4.17 5.39
CA VAL A 201 7.98 -2.80 5.69
C VAL A 201 7.25 -2.24 4.48
N ARG A 202 5.96 -1.95 4.64
CA ARG A 202 5.07 -1.35 3.64
C ARG A 202 4.96 0.16 3.75
N SER A 203 5.06 0.67 4.98
CA SER A 203 5.07 2.12 5.22
C SER A 203 5.71 2.46 6.54
N GLY A 204 6.21 3.68 6.65
CA GLY A 204 6.65 4.25 7.91
C GLY A 204 6.07 5.63 8.13
N ILE A 205 5.65 5.89 9.37
CA ILE A 205 5.16 7.18 9.82
C ILE A 205 6.07 7.68 10.93
N GLU A 206 6.54 8.91 10.82
CA GLU A 206 7.26 9.58 11.90
C GLU A 206 6.37 9.63 13.15
N LYS A 207 6.92 9.28 14.31
CA LYS A 207 6.17 9.34 15.59
C LYS A 207 5.84 10.77 15.99
N THR A 208 6.69 11.70 15.60
CA THR A 208 6.50 13.14 15.72
C THR A 208 6.91 13.76 14.39
N GLN A 209 6.01 14.48 13.75
CA GLN A 209 6.27 15.05 12.43
C GLN A 209 7.52 15.95 12.42
N GLY A 210 8.39 15.73 11.44
CA GLY A 210 9.65 16.44 11.30
C GLY A 210 10.80 15.92 12.17
N PHE A 211 10.58 14.86 12.96
CA PHE A 211 11.61 14.18 13.76
C PHE A 211 11.81 12.76 13.23
N THR A 212 12.94 12.54 12.59
CA THR A 212 13.29 11.26 11.95
C THR A 212 14.01 10.27 12.87
N ASP A 213 13.89 10.44 14.18
CA ASP A 213 14.55 9.58 15.13
C ASP A 213 13.76 8.32 15.45
N ALA A 214 12.44 8.36 15.33
CA ALA A 214 11.56 7.24 15.63
C ALA A 214 10.37 7.17 14.68
N TYR A 215 10.06 5.95 14.24
CA TYR A 215 8.99 5.65 13.30
C TYR A 215 8.07 4.55 13.82
N TYR A 216 6.81 4.63 13.45
CA TYR A 216 5.94 3.47 13.36
C TYR A 216 6.13 2.84 11.98
N MET A 217 6.80 1.68 11.94
CA MET A 217 7.02 0.91 10.73
C MET A 217 5.94 -0.18 10.62
N PHE A 218 5.16 -0.12 9.57
CA PHE A 218 4.06 -1.04 9.31
C PHE A 218 4.53 -2.11 8.33
N ASP A 219 4.36 -3.36 8.69
CA ASP A 219 4.31 -4.47 7.74
C ASP A 219 2.86 -4.87 7.44
N GLU A 220 2.63 -6.02 6.83
CA GLU A 220 1.29 -6.47 6.49
C GLU A 220 0.35 -6.61 7.70
N ALA A 221 0.87 -7.05 8.85
CA ALA A 221 0.08 -7.47 10.00
C ALA A 221 0.48 -6.80 11.32
N THR A 222 1.68 -6.22 11.38
CA THR A 222 2.25 -5.65 12.60
C THR A 222 2.73 -4.22 12.44
N VAL A 223 2.97 -3.57 13.58
CA VAL A 223 3.56 -2.24 13.66
C VAL A 223 4.74 -2.31 14.61
N SER A 224 5.90 -1.95 14.11
CA SER A 224 7.14 -1.86 14.86
C SER A 224 7.43 -0.40 15.24
N ASP A 225 7.73 -0.17 16.51
CA ASP A 225 8.33 1.09 16.96
C ASP A 225 9.83 1.01 16.70
N TYR A 226 10.32 1.69 15.67
CA TYR A 226 11.71 1.62 15.23
C TYR A 226 12.46 2.90 15.57
N ASP A 227 13.54 2.76 16.32
CA ASP A 227 14.50 3.85 16.64
C ASP A 227 15.58 3.90 15.56
N MET A 228 15.63 5.01 14.82
CA MET A 228 16.59 5.22 13.72
C MET A 228 18.02 5.41 14.21
N ASN A 229 18.21 5.98 15.41
CA ASN A 229 19.53 6.23 15.98
C ASN A 229 20.12 4.95 16.57
N ALA A 230 19.31 4.24 17.37
CA ALA A 230 19.70 2.96 17.98
C ALA A 230 19.63 1.80 16.95
N LYS A 231 18.94 2.01 15.82
CA LYS A 231 18.72 1.02 14.76
C LYS A 231 18.11 -0.29 15.27
N GLN A 232 17.07 -0.15 16.08
CA GLN A 232 16.43 -1.29 16.73
C GLN A 232 14.91 -1.10 16.85
N VAL A 233 14.20 -2.24 16.89
CA VAL A 233 12.79 -2.28 17.25
C VAL A 233 12.65 -2.18 18.76
N LEU A 234 11.94 -1.16 19.24
CA LEU A 234 11.66 -0.96 20.67
C LEU A 234 10.41 -1.70 21.12
N GLN A 235 9.41 -1.77 20.24
CA GLN A 235 8.12 -2.42 20.50
C GLN A 235 7.57 -3.00 19.19
N LEU A 236 6.88 -4.14 19.31
CA LEU A 236 6.12 -4.77 18.23
C LEU A 236 4.69 -4.99 18.70
N GLN A 237 3.71 -4.61 17.86
CA GLN A 237 2.28 -4.77 18.13
C GLN A 237 1.57 -5.29 16.88
N ASN A 238 0.48 -6.02 17.06
CA ASN A 238 -0.43 -6.33 15.95
C ASN A 238 -1.20 -5.07 15.54
N ILE A 239 -1.56 -4.96 14.25
CA ILE A 239 -2.31 -3.82 13.71
C ILE A 239 -3.63 -3.56 14.48
N PRO A 240 -4.48 -4.58 14.81
CA PRO A 240 -5.69 -4.35 15.57
C PRO A 240 -5.46 -3.70 16.95
N ASP A 241 -4.40 -4.11 17.66
CA ASP A 241 -4.07 -3.58 18.98
C ASP A 241 -3.55 -2.13 18.87
N PHE A 242 -2.72 -1.89 17.87
CA PHE A 242 -2.15 -0.57 17.61
C PHE A 242 -3.22 0.47 17.21
N LEU A 243 -4.18 0.07 16.36
CA LEU A 243 -5.23 0.93 15.84
C LEU A 243 -6.39 1.14 16.81
N LYS A 244 -6.35 0.58 18.04
CA LYS A 244 -7.39 0.72 19.05
C LYS A 244 -8.79 0.42 18.48
N CYS A 245 -8.89 -0.66 17.75
CA CYS A 245 -10.15 -1.16 17.24
C CYS A 245 -10.95 -1.71 18.44
N ALA A 246 -11.98 -0.99 18.83
CA ALA A 246 -12.93 -1.39 19.86
C ALA A 246 -14.05 -2.21 19.22
#